data_c388bb6a0e2f4265f8c448396bbc5c2d
#
_entry.id   c388bb6a0e2f4265f8c448396bbc5c2d
#
_cell.length_a   1.000
_cell.length_b   1.000
_cell.length_c   1.000
_cell.angle_alpha   90.00
_cell.angle_beta   90.00
_cell.angle_gamma   90.00
#
_symmetry.space_group_name_H-M   'P 1'
#
loop_
_entity.id
_entity.type
_entity.pdbx_description
1 polymer ?
#
loop_
_entity_poly.entity_id
_entity_poly.type
_entity_poly.pdbx_seq_one_letter_code
_entity_poly.pdbx_strand_id
1 'polypeptide(L)'
;CEVLSEPHNRYAMAQAVSLLAQARQVAIFGIGASGILAEYTARLFSRMGLPATPLNRTGIGLSEQLIALQRGDVLVMMAQKSAHREGQTTLREAKRLGIPTILLTNALDSRFSKEASVVIHVPRGGEKGKIPLHGTVLLCLEMIILSVAATEPQRAIKSMKRINELHRGLKPGKKSS
;
A
#
# COMPACT_ATOMS: atom_id res chain seq x y z
N CYS A 1 -7.91 16.72 8.01
CA CYS A 1 -8.21 15.53 7.16
C CYS A 1 -9.44 15.70 6.27
N GLU A 2 -9.93 16.94 6.07
CA GLU A 2 -11.11 17.24 5.25
C GLU A 2 -11.00 16.64 3.84
N VAL A 3 -9.84 16.75 3.20
CA VAL A 3 -9.61 16.21 1.84
C VAL A 3 -9.92 14.71 1.71
N LEU A 4 -9.61 13.90 2.72
CA LEU A 4 -9.93 12.46 2.68
C LEU A 4 -11.44 12.20 2.81
N SER A 5 -12.19 13.16 3.32
CA SER A 5 -13.65 13.09 3.47
C SER A 5 -14.42 13.64 2.26
N GLU A 6 -13.74 14.24 1.29
CA GLU A 6 -14.36 14.74 0.08
C GLU A 6 -15.02 13.61 -0.74
N PRO A 7 -16.17 13.86 -1.41
CA PRO A 7 -16.93 12.85 -2.14
C PRO A 7 -16.06 12.06 -3.15
N HIS A 8 -15.17 12.74 -3.87
CA HIS A 8 -14.26 12.12 -4.83
C HIS A 8 -13.34 11.09 -4.14
N ASN A 9 -12.70 11.47 -3.03
CA ASN A 9 -11.81 10.59 -2.29
C ASN A 9 -12.56 9.43 -1.63
N ARG A 10 -13.75 9.66 -1.10
CA ARG A 10 -14.60 8.58 -0.55
C ARG A 10 -14.94 7.54 -1.60
N TYR A 11 -15.29 7.97 -2.81
CA TYR A 11 -15.55 7.06 -3.93
C TYR A 11 -14.29 6.28 -4.34
N ALA A 12 -13.16 6.98 -4.51
CA ALA A 12 -11.88 6.37 -4.83
C ALA A 12 -11.43 5.36 -3.76
N MET A 13 -11.62 5.68 -2.48
CA MET A 13 -11.32 4.75 -1.38
C MET A 13 -12.21 3.51 -1.41
N ALA A 14 -13.51 3.65 -1.69
CA ALA A 14 -14.40 2.50 -1.82
C ALA A 14 -13.98 1.57 -2.99
N GLN A 15 -13.59 2.15 -4.13
CA GLN A 15 -13.04 1.39 -5.25
C GLN A 15 -11.72 0.68 -4.87
N ALA A 16 -10.81 1.38 -4.20
CA ALA A 16 -9.55 0.80 -3.72
C ALA A 16 -9.80 -0.39 -2.79
N VAL A 17 -10.69 -0.25 -1.82
CA VAL A 17 -11.07 -1.31 -0.89
C VAL A 17 -11.64 -2.52 -1.65
N SER A 18 -12.51 -2.31 -2.63
CA SER A 18 -13.09 -3.38 -3.46
C SER A 18 -12.00 -4.16 -4.22
N LEU A 19 -11.03 -3.47 -4.83
CA LEU A 19 -9.91 -4.10 -5.53
C LEU A 19 -9.03 -4.91 -4.55
N LEU A 20 -8.70 -4.34 -3.41
CA LEU A 20 -7.82 -4.96 -2.42
C LEU A 20 -8.47 -6.17 -1.74
N ALA A 21 -9.77 -6.14 -1.49
CA ALA A 21 -10.50 -7.27 -0.89
C ALA A 21 -10.40 -8.55 -1.75
N GLN A 22 -10.31 -8.39 -3.07
CA GLN A 22 -10.23 -9.48 -4.04
C GLN A 22 -8.78 -9.81 -4.47
N ALA A 23 -7.79 -9.07 -3.98
CA ALA A 23 -6.42 -9.22 -4.39
C ALA A 23 -5.82 -10.57 -3.94
N ARG A 24 -5.06 -11.22 -4.81
CA ARG A 24 -4.20 -12.34 -4.47
C ARG A 24 -3.10 -11.89 -3.51
N GLN A 25 -2.47 -10.76 -3.82
CA GLN A 25 -1.39 -10.11 -3.07
C GLN A 25 -1.43 -8.60 -3.32
N VAL A 26 -0.99 -7.83 -2.36
CA VAL A 26 -0.80 -6.39 -2.50
C VAL A 26 0.67 -6.07 -2.67
N ALA A 27 1.03 -5.46 -3.79
CA ALA A 27 2.36 -4.88 -3.99
C ALA A 27 2.29 -3.40 -3.63
N ILE A 28 3.23 -2.90 -2.81
CA ILE A 28 3.18 -1.53 -2.31
C ILE A 28 4.46 -0.82 -2.71
N PHE A 29 4.33 0.11 -3.67
CA PHE A 29 5.46 0.87 -4.19
C PHE A 29 5.66 2.18 -3.43
N GLY A 30 6.91 2.42 -3.04
CA GLY A 30 7.36 3.68 -2.47
C GLY A 30 8.87 3.74 -2.39
N ILE A 31 9.48 4.88 -2.72
CA ILE A 31 10.93 5.10 -2.67
C ILE A 31 11.26 6.18 -1.64
N GLY A 32 12.41 6.07 -1.00
CA GLY A 32 12.82 6.98 0.07
C GLY A 32 11.90 6.87 1.29
N ALA A 33 11.40 7.99 1.79
CA ALA A 33 10.48 8.01 2.94
C ALA A 33 9.18 7.23 2.68
N SER A 34 8.67 7.22 1.44
CA SER A 34 7.53 6.39 1.07
C SER A 34 7.86 4.89 1.08
N GLY A 35 9.14 4.51 0.95
CA GLY A 35 9.58 3.12 1.09
C GLY A 35 9.38 2.57 2.50
N ILE A 36 9.58 3.41 3.52
CA ILE A 36 9.29 3.06 4.93
C ILE A 36 7.79 2.82 5.11
N LEU A 37 6.95 3.66 4.51
CA LEU A 37 5.51 3.46 4.54
C LEU A 37 5.07 2.21 3.77
N ALA A 38 5.76 1.86 2.68
CA ALA A 38 5.50 0.63 1.93
C ALA A 38 5.75 -0.62 2.78
N GLU A 39 6.86 -0.67 3.52
CA GLU A 39 7.16 -1.76 4.47
C GLU A 39 6.14 -1.85 5.60
N TYR A 40 5.82 -0.74 6.22
CA TYR A 40 4.82 -0.67 7.28
C TYR A 40 3.46 -1.17 6.79
N THR A 41 3.02 -0.70 5.64
CA THR A 41 1.74 -1.05 5.02
C THR A 41 1.69 -2.54 4.65
N ALA A 42 2.77 -3.08 4.06
CA ALA A 42 2.88 -4.50 3.73
C ALA A 42 2.78 -5.37 4.98
N ARG A 43 3.43 -4.96 6.08
CA ARG A 43 3.32 -5.64 7.36
C ARG A 43 1.88 -5.67 7.87
N LEU A 44 1.14 -4.55 7.80
CA LEU A 44 -0.24 -4.49 8.28
C LEU A 44 -1.18 -5.35 7.44
N PHE A 45 -1.10 -5.31 6.11
CA PHE A 45 -1.88 -6.21 5.24
C PHE A 45 -1.59 -7.68 5.54
N SER A 46 -0.33 -8.05 5.71
CA SER A 46 0.06 -9.42 6.04
C SER A 46 -0.52 -9.86 7.40
N ARG A 47 -0.55 -8.97 8.40
CA ARG A 47 -1.15 -9.26 9.71
C ARG A 47 -2.66 -9.54 9.62
N MET A 48 -3.36 -8.90 8.71
CA MET A 48 -4.80 -9.18 8.49
C MET A 48 -5.05 -10.33 7.50
N GLY A 49 -4.00 -11.07 7.12
CA GLY A 49 -4.12 -12.27 6.29
C GLY A 49 -4.20 -12.00 4.79
N LEU A 50 -3.90 -10.79 4.34
CA LEU A 50 -3.74 -10.46 2.93
C LEU A 50 -2.24 -10.37 2.61
N PRO A 51 -1.68 -11.28 1.80
CA PRO A 51 -0.26 -11.25 1.45
C PRO A 51 0.12 -9.89 0.87
N ALA A 52 1.25 -9.35 1.29
CA ALA A 52 1.70 -8.05 0.80
C ALA A 52 3.23 -7.99 0.74
N THR A 53 3.75 -7.28 -0.27
CA THR A 53 5.18 -7.13 -0.52
C THR A 53 5.52 -5.66 -0.80
N PRO A 54 6.51 -5.08 -0.13
CA PRO A 54 6.99 -3.74 -0.45
C PRO A 54 7.83 -3.77 -1.74
N LEU A 55 7.63 -2.78 -2.58
CA LEU A 55 8.46 -2.47 -3.75
C LEU A 55 9.21 -1.16 -3.45
N ASN A 56 10.29 -1.25 -2.72
CA ASN A 56 10.99 -0.09 -2.13
C ASN A 56 12.49 -0.03 -2.43
N ARG A 57 12.97 -0.95 -3.26
CA ARG A 57 14.36 -0.96 -3.74
C ARG A 57 14.50 -0.14 -5.02
N THR A 58 15.73 0.15 -5.39
CA THR A 58 16.10 0.81 -6.65
C THR A 58 16.99 -0.09 -7.50
N GLY A 59 17.14 0.25 -8.78
CA GLY A 59 18.01 -0.50 -9.69
C GLY A 59 17.63 -1.96 -9.82
N ILE A 60 18.63 -2.85 -9.77
CA ILE A 60 18.44 -4.30 -9.93
C ILE A 60 17.53 -4.87 -8.82
N GLY A 61 17.63 -4.36 -7.59
CA GLY A 61 16.81 -4.82 -6.49
C GLY A 61 15.32 -4.58 -6.71
N LEU A 62 14.95 -3.49 -7.38
CA LEU A 62 13.56 -3.28 -7.81
C LEU A 62 13.14 -4.27 -8.88
N SER A 63 14.02 -4.55 -9.85
CA SER A 63 13.73 -5.54 -10.91
C SER A 63 13.47 -6.93 -10.32
N GLU A 64 14.25 -7.34 -9.31
CA GLU A 64 14.04 -8.57 -8.57
C GLU A 64 12.69 -8.60 -7.82
N GLN A 65 12.29 -7.46 -7.24
CA GLN A 65 10.97 -7.34 -6.59
C GLN A 65 9.82 -7.41 -7.61
N LEU A 66 9.97 -6.78 -8.78
CA LEU A 66 8.95 -6.74 -9.84
C LEU A 66 8.70 -8.12 -10.48
N ILE A 67 9.69 -8.98 -10.54
CA ILE A 67 9.57 -10.34 -11.12
C ILE A 67 8.53 -11.19 -10.37
N ALA A 68 8.29 -10.92 -9.09
CA ALA A 68 7.32 -11.63 -8.26
C ALA A 68 5.86 -11.22 -8.52
N LEU A 69 5.62 -10.13 -9.26
CA LEU A 69 4.28 -9.65 -9.58
C LEU A 69 3.55 -10.61 -10.53
N GLN A 70 2.28 -10.83 -10.30
CA GLN A 70 1.45 -11.73 -11.10
C GLN A 70 0.05 -11.14 -11.31
N ARG A 71 -0.64 -11.64 -12.32
CA ARG A 71 -2.06 -11.34 -12.51
C ARG A 71 -2.86 -11.71 -11.25
N GLY A 72 -3.78 -10.86 -10.86
CA GLY A 72 -4.55 -10.99 -9.62
C GLY A 72 -3.96 -10.23 -8.44
N ASP A 73 -2.75 -9.67 -8.58
CA ASP A 73 -2.22 -8.70 -7.62
C ASP A 73 -2.88 -7.33 -7.77
N VAL A 74 -2.73 -6.50 -6.76
CA VAL A 74 -3.09 -5.08 -6.79
C VAL A 74 -1.85 -4.27 -6.41
N LEU A 75 -1.56 -3.22 -7.18
CA LEU A 75 -0.48 -2.29 -6.88
C LEU A 75 -1.02 -1.07 -6.13
N VAL A 76 -0.51 -0.82 -4.93
CA VAL A 76 -0.66 0.46 -4.24
C VAL A 76 0.61 1.27 -4.46
N MET A 77 0.49 2.45 -5.05
CA MET A 77 1.62 3.26 -5.46
C MET A 77 1.59 4.63 -4.78
N MET A 78 2.65 4.97 -4.09
CA MET A 78 2.86 6.31 -3.53
C MET A 78 3.81 7.08 -4.44
N ALA A 79 3.28 7.96 -5.28
CA ALA A 79 4.06 8.74 -6.22
C ALA A 79 3.53 10.18 -6.33
N GLN A 80 4.44 11.10 -6.66
CA GLN A 80 4.15 12.52 -6.81
C GLN A 80 4.41 12.97 -8.26
N LYS A 81 4.61 14.28 -8.50
CA LYS A 81 4.80 14.86 -9.83
C LYS A 81 5.95 14.28 -10.64
N SER A 82 7.07 13.98 -9.97
CA SER A 82 8.25 13.47 -10.66
C SER A 82 8.07 12.00 -11.02
N ALA A 83 7.92 11.73 -12.29
CA ALA A 83 7.93 10.38 -12.83
C ALA A 83 9.38 9.86 -12.86
N HIS A 84 9.93 9.49 -11.70
CA HIS A 84 11.23 8.82 -11.65
C HIS A 84 11.15 7.42 -12.28
N ARG A 85 12.31 6.94 -12.75
CA ARG A 85 12.41 5.70 -13.55
C ARG A 85 11.81 4.49 -12.86
N GLU A 86 12.01 4.36 -11.56
CA GLU A 86 11.47 3.27 -10.74
C GLU A 86 9.95 3.22 -10.78
N GLY A 87 9.29 4.37 -10.58
CA GLY A 87 7.82 4.47 -10.64
C GLY A 87 7.28 4.16 -12.03
N GLN A 88 7.93 4.67 -13.08
CA GLN A 88 7.53 4.40 -14.47
C GLN A 88 7.68 2.91 -14.82
N THR A 89 8.78 2.28 -14.39
CA THR A 89 9.03 0.87 -14.64
C THR A 89 8.01 -0.01 -13.91
N THR A 90 7.73 0.31 -12.65
CA THR A 90 6.73 -0.40 -11.83
C THR A 90 5.33 -0.31 -12.45
N LEU A 91 4.91 0.89 -12.86
CA LEU A 91 3.60 1.09 -13.49
C LEU A 91 3.48 0.38 -14.84
N ARG A 92 4.55 0.40 -15.64
CA ARG A 92 4.61 -0.30 -16.93
C ARG A 92 4.47 -1.82 -16.74
N GLU A 93 5.15 -2.38 -15.75
CA GLU A 93 5.06 -3.80 -15.43
C GLU A 93 3.67 -4.20 -14.92
N ALA A 94 3.09 -3.41 -14.02
CA ALA A 94 1.72 -3.61 -13.58
C ALA A 94 0.73 -3.62 -14.74
N LYS A 95 0.88 -2.68 -15.67
CA LYS A 95 0.06 -2.57 -16.88
C LYS A 95 0.23 -3.78 -17.81
N ARG A 96 1.47 -4.25 -18.02
CA ARG A 96 1.78 -5.43 -18.82
C ARG A 96 1.11 -6.70 -18.27
N LEU A 97 1.03 -6.82 -16.95
CA LEU A 97 0.42 -7.95 -16.25
C LEU A 97 -1.10 -7.80 -16.03
N GLY A 98 -1.69 -6.66 -16.37
CA GLY A 98 -3.10 -6.36 -16.11
C GLY A 98 -3.41 -6.20 -14.62
N ILE A 99 -2.43 -5.70 -13.83
CA ILE A 99 -2.56 -5.44 -12.40
C ILE A 99 -3.16 -4.03 -12.21
N PRO A 100 -4.30 -3.88 -11.53
CA PRO A 100 -4.86 -2.57 -11.22
C PRO A 100 -3.97 -1.80 -10.26
N THR A 101 -3.85 -0.49 -10.50
CA THR A 101 -3.01 0.42 -9.70
C THR A 101 -3.87 1.41 -8.94
N ILE A 102 -3.68 1.47 -7.63
CA ILE A 102 -4.23 2.47 -6.72
C ILE A 102 -3.12 3.47 -6.42
N LEU A 103 -3.28 4.71 -6.89
CA LEU A 103 -2.30 5.77 -6.71
C LEU A 103 -2.69 6.72 -5.58
N LEU A 104 -1.79 6.91 -4.60
CA LEU A 104 -1.88 7.94 -3.58
C LEU A 104 -0.95 9.10 -3.99
N THR A 105 -1.52 10.28 -4.26
CA THR A 105 -0.77 11.43 -4.77
C THR A 105 -1.40 12.77 -4.40
N ASN A 106 -0.58 13.82 -4.33
CA ASN A 106 -1.08 15.20 -4.32
C ASN A 106 -1.07 15.85 -5.71
N ALA A 107 -0.61 15.12 -6.74
CA ALA A 107 -0.41 15.61 -8.10
C ALA A 107 -1.42 14.96 -9.06
N LEU A 108 -2.66 15.45 -9.05
CA LEU A 108 -3.75 14.89 -9.84
C LEU A 108 -3.53 14.97 -11.36
N ASP A 109 -2.77 15.95 -11.84
CA ASP A 109 -2.45 16.12 -13.26
C ASP A 109 -1.19 15.37 -13.72
N SER A 110 -0.66 14.49 -12.88
CA SER A 110 0.55 13.74 -13.22
C SER A 110 0.28 12.65 -14.25
N ARG A 111 1.33 12.20 -14.93
CA ARG A 111 1.24 11.03 -15.83
C ARG A 111 0.75 9.79 -15.07
N PHE A 112 1.20 9.60 -13.84
CA PHE A 112 0.77 8.47 -13.01
C PHE A 112 -0.73 8.48 -12.74
N SER A 113 -1.32 9.66 -12.49
CA SER A 113 -2.76 9.82 -12.27
C SER A 113 -3.59 9.42 -13.49
N LYS A 114 -3.10 9.71 -14.69
CA LYS A 114 -3.78 9.36 -15.94
C LYS A 114 -3.73 7.86 -16.27
N GLU A 115 -2.74 7.15 -15.72
CA GLU A 115 -2.51 5.74 -16.00
C GLU A 115 -2.97 4.81 -14.87
N ALA A 116 -3.26 5.34 -13.68
CA ALA A 116 -3.74 4.57 -12.54
C ALA A 116 -5.23 4.18 -12.69
N SER A 117 -5.60 3.03 -12.13
CA SER A 117 -6.99 2.56 -12.11
C SER A 117 -7.85 3.34 -11.11
N VAL A 118 -7.27 3.69 -9.97
CA VAL A 118 -7.88 4.49 -8.90
C VAL A 118 -6.88 5.54 -8.44
N VAL A 119 -7.32 6.79 -8.29
CA VAL A 119 -6.50 7.88 -7.77
C VAL A 119 -7.11 8.43 -6.50
N ILE A 120 -6.35 8.39 -5.42
CA ILE A 120 -6.72 9.00 -4.14
C ILE A 120 -5.88 10.25 -3.95
N HIS A 121 -6.54 11.39 -3.81
CA HIS A 121 -5.89 12.66 -3.54
C HIS A 121 -5.45 12.72 -2.08
N VAL A 122 -4.15 12.70 -1.86
CA VAL A 122 -3.57 12.77 -0.52
C VAL A 122 -2.63 13.96 -0.46
N PRO A 123 -3.04 15.06 0.19
CA PRO A 123 -2.20 16.24 0.29
C PRO A 123 -0.94 15.93 1.12
N ARG A 124 0.19 16.42 0.64
CA ARG A 124 1.43 16.43 1.39
C ARG A 124 1.48 17.70 2.23
N GLY A 125 1.67 17.56 3.54
CA GLY A 125 1.97 18.70 4.40
C GLY A 125 3.31 19.33 4.00
N GLY A 126 3.38 20.65 4.02
CA GLY A 126 4.57 21.44 3.72
C GLY A 126 4.35 22.37 2.55
N GLU A 127 4.41 23.68 2.80
CA GLU A 127 4.52 24.73 1.77
C GLU A 127 5.89 24.62 1.09
N LYS A 128 6.06 25.31 -0.07
CA LYS A 128 7.35 25.37 -0.77
C LYS A 128 8.49 25.68 0.21
N GLY A 129 9.51 24.81 0.23
CA GLY A 129 10.68 24.95 1.08
C GLY A 129 10.60 24.28 2.46
N LYS A 130 9.46 23.70 2.86
CA LYS A 130 9.34 22.94 4.11
C LYS A 130 9.53 21.43 3.88
N ILE A 131 9.89 20.73 4.95
CA ILE A 131 10.06 19.27 4.93
C ILE A 131 8.72 18.61 4.58
N PRO A 132 8.65 17.79 3.51
CA PRO A 132 7.42 17.11 3.15
C PRO A 132 7.07 16.05 4.19
N LEU A 133 5.91 16.17 4.81
CA LEU A 133 5.40 15.25 5.80
C LEU A 133 4.51 14.17 5.14
N HIS A 134 4.51 12.97 5.70
CA HIS A 134 3.76 11.83 5.20
C HIS A 134 2.57 11.42 6.09
N GLY A 135 2.23 12.19 7.10
CA GLY A 135 1.17 11.86 8.06
C GLY A 135 -0.18 11.59 7.42
N THR A 136 -0.58 12.40 6.44
CA THR A 136 -1.85 12.19 5.70
C THR A 136 -1.81 10.93 4.84
N VAL A 137 -0.66 10.62 4.24
CA VAL A 137 -0.49 9.37 3.47
C VAL A 137 -0.62 8.17 4.38
N LEU A 138 0.03 8.20 5.55
CA LEU A 138 -0.06 7.14 6.55
C LEU A 138 -1.50 6.93 7.02
N LEU A 139 -2.20 8.01 7.37
CA LEU A 139 -3.61 7.95 7.78
C LEU A 139 -4.48 7.34 6.68
N CYS A 140 -4.30 7.75 5.43
CA CYS A 140 -5.03 7.19 4.29
C CYS A 140 -4.79 5.68 4.14
N LEU A 141 -3.54 5.23 4.24
CA LEU A 141 -3.18 3.81 4.18
C LEU A 141 -3.83 3.02 5.32
N GLU A 142 -3.81 3.52 6.54
CA GLU A 142 -4.45 2.87 7.69
C GLU A 142 -5.97 2.80 7.54
N MET A 143 -6.61 3.86 7.04
CA MET A 143 -8.04 3.85 6.73
C MET A 143 -8.39 2.78 5.68
N ILE A 144 -7.60 2.65 4.63
CA ILE A 144 -7.77 1.61 3.60
C ILE A 144 -7.64 0.22 4.23
N ILE A 145 -6.59 -0.03 5.02
CA ILE A 145 -6.33 -1.32 5.66
C ILE A 145 -7.49 -1.70 6.59
N LEU A 146 -7.95 -0.78 7.43
CA LEU A 146 -9.08 -1.01 8.34
C LEU A 146 -10.37 -1.30 7.56
N SER A 147 -10.60 -0.59 6.47
CA SER A 147 -11.76 -0.80 5.61
C SER A 147 -11.72 -2.17 4.93
N VAL A 148 -10.55 -2.60 4.42
CA VAL A 148 -10.38 -3.95 3.85
C VAL A 148 -10.56 -5.03 4.93
N ALA A 149 -10.04 -4.81 6.15
CA ALA A 149 -10.26 -5.74 7.26
C ALA A 149 -11.74 -5.87 7.62
N ALA A 150 -12.51 -4.78 7.53
CA ALA A 150 -13.94 -4.78 7.80
C ALA A 150 -14.77 -5.51 6.73
N THR A 151 -14.30 -5.57 5.47
CA THR A 151 -14.96 -6.36 4.41
C THR A 151 -14.75 -7.86 4.56
N GLU A 152 -13.63 -8.28 5.18
CA GLU A 152 -13.24 -9.69 5.35
C GLU A 152 -12.85 -9.99 6.81
N PRO A 153 -13.76 -9.79 7.78
CA PRO A 153 -13.42 -9.83 9.20
C PRO A 153 -12.91 -11.21 9.66
N GLN A 154 -13.44 -12.28 9.08
CA GLN A 154 -13.02 -13.64 9.45
C GLN A 154 -11.57 -13.92 9.04
N ARG A 155 -11.13 -13.42 7.89
CA ARG A 155 -9.73 -13.52 7.45
C ARG A 155 -8.80 -12.82 8.45
N ALA A 156 -9.14 -11.60 8.83
CA ALA A 156 -8.34 -10.82 9.77
C ALA A 156 -8.27 -11.48 11.16
N ILE A 157 -9.40 -11.94 11.69
CA ILE A 157 -9.48 -12.65 12.99
C ILE A 157 -8.64 -13.92 12.97
N LYS A 158 -8.80 -14.76 11.93
CA LYS A 158 -8.04 -16.01 11.76
C LYS A 158 -6.53 -15.76 11.73
N SER A 159 -6.11 -14.75 10.97
CA SER A 159 -4.70 -14.37 10.85
C SER A 159 -4.14 -13.90 12.19
N MET A 160 -4.82 -12.99 12.88
CA MET A 160 -4.40 -12.47 14.18
C MET A 160 -4.34 -13.58 15.25
N LYS A 161 -5.31 -14.50 15.25
CA LYS A 161 -5.28 -15.67 16.15
C LYS A 161 -4.03 -16.51 15.91
N ARG A 162 -3.71 -16.80 14.64
CA ARG A 162 -2.52 -17.58 14.28
C ARG A 162 -1.22 -16.89 14.68
N ILE A 163 -1.12 -15.58 14.47
CA ILE A 163 0.04 -14.78 14.91
C ILE A 163 0.23 -14.89 16.43
N ASN A 164 -0.86 -14.77 17.20
CA ASN A 164 -0.80 -14.86 18.65
C ASN A 164 -0.40 -16.28 19.14
N GLU A 165 -0.85 -17.33 18.48
CA GLU A 165 -0.44 -18.71 18.77
C GLU A 165 1.07 -18.88 18.57
N LEU A 166 1.58 -18.47 17.41
CA LEU A 166 3.01 -18.51 17.11
C LEU A 166 3.83 -17.70 18.10
N HIS A 167 3.35 -16.48 18.44
CA HIS A 167 4.03 -15.62 19.40
C HIS A 167 4.13 -16.25 20.81
N ARG A 168 3.10 -16.97 21.24
CA ARG A 168 3.16 -17.71 22.52
C ARG A 168 4.28 -18.75 22.53
N GLY A 169 4.51 -19.45 21.42
CA GLY A 169 5.61 -20.40 21.27
C GLY A 169 7.01 -19.78 21.30
N LEU A 170 7.12 -18.47 21.05
CA LEU A 170 8.38 -17.73 21.09
C LEU A 170 8.72 -17.17 22.50
N LYS A 171 7.79 -17.24 23.45
CA LYS A 171 8.08 -16.84 24.83
C LYS A 171 8.96 -17.87 25.49
N PRO A 172 10.04 -17.46 26.19
CA PRO A 172 10.83 -18.42 26.96
C PRO A 172 9.93 -19.13 27.96
N GLY A 173 10.00 -20.46 27.97
CA GLY A 173 9.27 -21.27 28.93
C GLY A 173 9.58 -20.81 30.36
N LYS A 174 8.57 -20.64 31.20
CA LYS A 174 8.82 -20.46 32.63
C LYS A 174 9.65 -21.65 33.06
N LYS A 175 10.92 -21.41 33.46
CA LYS A 175 11.67 -22.42 34.22
C LYS A 175 10.82 -22.72 35.43
N SER A 176 10.27 -23.93 35.49
CA SER A 176 9.71 -24.50 36.73
C SER A 176 10.84 -24.56 37.74
N SER A 177 10.74 -23.72 38.75
CA SER A 177 11.55 -23.80 39.98
C SER A 177 11.11 -24.95 40.79
#